data_340ffcb498fb64529eecdd412d3f8527
#
_entry.id   340ffcb498fb64529eecdd412d3f8527
#
_cell.length_a   1.000
_cell.length_b   1.000
_cell.length_c   1.000
_cell.angle_alpha   90.00
_cell.angle_beta   90.00
_cell.angle_gamma   90.00
#
_symmetry.space_group_name_H-M   'P 1'
#
loop_
_entity.id
_entity.type
_entity.pdbx_description
1 polymer ?
#
loop_
_entity_poly.entity_id
_entity_poly.type
_entity_poly.pdbx_seq_one_letter_code
_entity_poly.pdbx_strand_id
1 'polypeptide(L)'
;HSGGAFNKTLTNWTVDFLWQFVKQNAYTADYAVNYLGSTSNRPAHQADYFTEGSSGSFQLPTAGGNRPALQQYQYYKDSDAVIADASFIRLKSAMVQYGFLVGRNNPVRASIFFQGQNLLTITSYKGLDPEGTVGFLPNLRTLAFGFQLSF
;
A
#
# COMPACT_ATOMS: atom_id res chain seq x y z
N HIS A 1 -7.37 5.99 -13.73
CA HIS A 1 -5.92 5.83 -13.57
C HIS A 1 -5.23 7.07 -14.13
N SER A 2 -4.69 7.91 -13.29
CA SER A 2 -3.88 9.04 -13.73
C SER A 2 -2.53 9.01 -13.03
N GLY A 3 -1.47 9.24 -13.77
CA GLY A 3 -0.11 9.31 -13.26
C GLY A 3 0.54 10.62 -13.70
N GLY A 4 1.36 11.20 -12.86
CA GLY A 4 2.18 12.36 -13.16
C GLY A 4 3.65 12.05 -13.00
N ALA A 5 4.46 12.41 -13.98
CA ALA A 5 5.91 12.35 -13.89
C ALA A 5 6.45 13.78 -13.84
N PHE A 6 7.39 14.02 -12.96
CA PHE A 6 8.13 15.28 -12.88
C PHE A 6 9.61 14.98 -13.04
N ASN A 7 10.22 15.62 -14.06
CA ASN A 7 11.65 15.57 -14.31
C ASN A 7 12.19 17.01 -14.30
N LYS A 8 13.22 17.26 -13.52
CA LYS A 8 13.93 18.54 -13.48
C LYS A 8 15.43 18.30 -13.48
N THR A 9 16.10 18.83 -14.50
CA THR A 9 17.55 18.85 -14.60
C THR A 9 18.07 20.25 -14.23
N LEU A 10 18.88 20.32 -13.22
CA LEU A 10 19.64 21.53 -12.82
C LEU A 10 21.10 21.21 -13.07
N THR A 11 21.84 22.05 -13.76
CA THR A 11 23.23 21.96 -14.25
C THR A 11 24.01 20.65 -13.95
N ASN A 12 23.94 20.10 -12.74
CA ASN A 12 24.61 18.85 -12.31
C ASN A 12 23.66 17.89 -11.57
N TRP A 13 22.38 18.26 -11.36
CA TRP A 13 21.40 17.48 -10.66
C TRP A 13 20.27 17.08 -11.59
N THR A 14 19.90 15.82 -11.56
CA THR A 14 18.69 15.30 -12.17
C THR A 14 17.78 14.73 -11.09
N VAL A 15 16.53 15.15 -11.09
CA VAL A 15 15.54 14.70 -10.12
C VAL A 15 14.29 14.27 -10.86
N ASP A 16 13.89 13.02 -10.66
CA ASP A 16 12.72 12.41 -11.28
C ASP A 16 11.77 11.90 -10.21
N PHE A 17 10.48 12.23 -10.36
CA PHE A 17 9.42 11.70 -9.51
C PHE A 17 8.29 11.15 -10.36
N LEU A 18 7.80 9.97 -10.00
CA LEU A 18 6.62 9.37 -10.60
C LEU A 18 5.55 9.18 -9.52
N TRP A 19 4.45 9.92 -9.68
CA TRP A 19 3.28 9.81 -8.83
C TRP A 19 2.17 9.06 -9.54
N GLN A 20 1.46 8.24 -8.79
CA GLN A 20 0.26 7.54 -9.23
C GLN A 20 -0.92 7.97 -8.39
N PHE A 21 -2.01 8.35 -9.07
CA PHE A 21 -3.29 8.69 -8.47
C PHE A 21 -4.32 7.67 -8.92
N VAL A 22 -4.98 7.02 -7.97
CA VAL A 22 -6.00 6.02 -8.27
C VAL A 22 -7.24 6.32 -7.47
N LYS A 23 -8.38 6.33 -8.15
CA LYS A 23 -9.70 6.37 -7.51
C LYS A 23 -10.36 5.00 -7.74
N GLN A 24 -10.62 4.28 -6.66
CA GLN A 24 -11.20 2.95 -6.71
C GLN A 24 -11.90 2.59 -5.41
N ASN A 25 -12.77 1.61 -5.50
CA ASN A 25 -13.36 0.94 -4.35
C ASN A 25 -12.75 -0.45 -4.21
N ALA A 26 -12.57 -0.91 -2.99
CA ALA A 26 -12.10 -2.26 -2.69
C ALA A 26 -12.86 -2.85 -1.51
N TYR A 27 -12.75 -4.16 -1.36
CA TYR A 27 -13.28 -4.82 -0.17
C TYR A 27 -12.50 -4.39 1.07
N THR A 28 -13.21 -4.19 2.18
CA THR A 28 -12.57 -3.88 3.47
C THR A 28 -11.71 -5.05 3.92
N ALA A 29 -10.73 -4.79 4.82
CA ALA A 29 -9.96 -5.85 5.44
C ALA A 29 -10.85 -6.88 6.17
N ASP A 30 -12.01 -6.46 6.65
CA ASP A 30 -12.98 -7.31 7.34
C ASP A 30 -13.65 -8.34 6.42
N TYR A 31 -13.69 -8.12 5.10
CA TYR A 31 -14.19 -9.09 4.14
C TYR A 31 -13.42 -10.41 4.17
N ALA A 32 -12.10 -10.36 4.32
CA ALA A 32 -11.25 -11.56 4.34
C ALA A 32 -11.23 -12.27 5.69
N VAL A 33 -11.87 -11.69 6.71
CA VAL A 33 -11.83 -12.25 8.06
C VAL A 33 -12.83 -13.38 8.19
N ASN A 34 -12.34 -14.50 8.67
CA ASN A 34 -13.18 -15.62 9.05
C ASN A 34 -13.82 -15.38 10.43
N TYR A 35 -14.88 -16.09 10.75
CA TYR A 35 -15.56 -16.02 12.04
C TYR A 35 -14.64 -16.47 13.20
N LEU A 36 -14.94 -16.05 14.43
CA LEU A 36 -14.18 -16.43 15.64
C LEU A 36 -14.13 -17.95 15.82
N GLY A 37 -12.95 -18.43 16.20
CA GLY A 37 -12.69 -19.86 16.38
C GLY A 37 -12.37 -20.61 15.08
N SER A 38 -12.25 -19.91 13.94
CA SER A 38 -11.64 -20.49 12.75
C SER A 38 -10.12 -20.61 12.95
N THR A 39 -9.47 -21.44 12.13
CA THR A 39 -8.02 -21.70 12.20
C THR A 39 -7.17 -20.57 11.59
N SER A 40 -7.80 -19.48 11.17
CA SER A 40 -7.12 -18.37 10.48
C SER A 40 -6.67 -17.28 11.45
N ASN A 41 -5.53 -16.65 11.14
CA ASN A 41 -5.05 -15.48 11.84
C ASN A 41 -5.97 -14.28 11.62
N ARG A 42 -6.03 -13.38 12.61
CA ARG A 42 -6.87 -12.19 12.61
C ARG A 42 -6.10 -10.94 12.96
N PRO A 43 -6.51 -9.78 12.42
CA PRO A 43 -6.05 -8.50 12.93
C PRO A 43 -6.48 -8.28 14.39
N ALA A 44 -5.56 -7.73 15.21
CA ALA A 44 -5.79 -7.53 16.64
C ALA A 44 -7.01 -6.64 16.97
N HIS A 45 -7.31 -5.65 16.11
CA HIS A 45 -8.44 -4.74 16.30
C HIS A 45 -9.81 -5.44 16.26
N GLN A 46 -9.89 -6.65 15.72
CA GLN A 46 -11.12 -7.43 15.67
C GLN A 46 -11.42 -8.18 16.96
N ALA A 47 -10.46 -8.27 17.88
CA ALA A 47 -10.70 -8.80 19.22
C ALA A 47 -11.71 -7.94 20.00
N ASP A 48 -11.80 -6.64 19.69
CA ASP A 48 -12.65 -5.68 20.37
C ASP A 48 -14.15 -5.82 20.01
N TYR A 49 -14.49 -6.52 18.95
CA TYR A 49 -15.89 -6.76 18.53
C TYR A 49 -16.65 -7.76 19.44
N PHE A 50 -15.96 -8.40 20.39
CA PHE A 50 -16.51 -9.47 21.24
C PHE A 50 -16.68 -9.11 22.69
N THR A 51 -16.60 -7.86 23.06
CA THR A 51 -16.96 -7.45 24.42
C THR A 51 -18.47 -7.59 24.59
N GLU A 52 -18.87 -8.44 25.49
CA GLU A 52 -20.25 -8.63 25.90
C GLU A 52 -20.88 -7.26 26.23
N GLY A 53 -21.91 -6.84 25.49
CA GLY A 53 -22.53 -5.53 25.64
C GLY A 53 -22.07 -4.44 24.67
N SER A 54 -21.14 -4.70 23.75
CA SER A 54 -20.86 -3.76 22.66
C SER A 54 -22.05 -3.67 21.73
N SER A 55 -22.68 -2.50 21.67
CA SER A 55 -23.77 -2.17 20.72
C SER A 55 -23.26 -1.94 19.29
N GLY A 56 -22.25 -2.69 18.88
CA GLY A 56 -21.81 -2.73 17.49
C GLY A 56 -22.93 -3.30 16.62
N SER A 57 -23.20 -2.66 15.50
CA SER A 57 -24.30 -3.00 14.58
C SER A 57 -24.17 -4.39 13.94
N PHE A 58 -23.11 -5.14 14.25
CA PHE A 58 -22.88 -6.46 13.69
C PHE A 58 -22.04 -7.34 14.61
N GLN A 59 -22.56 -8.51 14.97
CA GLN A 59 -21.83 -9.54 15.71
C GLN A 59 -21.29 -10.60 14.76
N LEU A 60 -19.98 -10.79 14.76
CA LEU A 60 -19.37 -11.90 14.04
C LEU A 60 -19.71 -13.23 14.75
N PRO A 61 -20.13 -14.27 14.01
CA PRO A 61 -20.42 -15.55 14.61
C PRO A 61 -19.16 -16.21 15.18
N THR A 62 -19.32 -16.97 16.25
CA THR A 62 -18.26 -17.84 16.79
C THR A 62 -18.29 -19.21 16.16
N ALA A 63 -17.18 -19.93 16.18
CA ALA A 63 -17.12 -21.32 15.75
C ALA A 63 -18.08 -22.18 16.61
N GLY A 64 -18.90 -23.02 15.97
CA GLY A 64 -19.95 -23.79 16.64
C GLY A 64 -21.20 -22.99 16.96
N GLY A 65 -21.25 -21.72 16.56
CA GLY A 65 -22.36 -20.82 16.83
C GLY A 65 -23.62 -21.11 16.03
N ASN A 66 -24.64 -20.35 16.39
CA ASN A 66 -25.99 -20.40 15.86
C ASN A 66 -26.03 -20.23 14.31
N ARG A 67 -26.73 -21.11 13.61
CA ARG A 67 -26.93 -21.05 12.15
C ARG A 67 -27.45 -19.69 11.65
N PRO A 68 -28.41 -19.01 12.28
CA PRO A 68 -28.81 -17.66 11.91
C PRO A 68 -27.67 -16.65 11.90
N ALA A 69 -26.75 -16.68 12.86
CA ALA A 69 -25.61 -15.77 12.89
C ALA A 69 -24.64 -16.01 11.73
N LEU A 70 -24.41 -17.26 11.35
CA LEU A 70 -23.62 -17.61 10.18
C LEU A 70 -24.26 -17.10 8.88
N GLN A 71 -25.59 -17.22 8.78
CA GLN A 71 -26.34 -16.74 7.62
C GLN A 71 -26.30 -15.20 7.52
N GLN A 72 -26.47 -14.51 8.63
CA GLN A 72 -26.31 -13.05 8.68
C GLN A 72 -24.90 -12.60 8.28
N TYR A 73 -23.88 -13.35 8.68
CA TYR A 73 -22.51 -13.07 8.29
C TYR A 73 -22.29 -13.24 6.77
N GLN A 74 -22.90 -14.24 6.14
CA GLN A 74 -22.86 -14.37 4.69
C GLN A 74 -23.52 -13.18 3.99
N TYR A 75 -24.72 -12.79 4.44
CA TYR A 75 -25.39 -11.59 3.90
C TYR A 75 -24.57 -10.32 4.07
N TYR A 76 -23.86 -10.16 5.19
CA TYR A 76 -22.95 -9.05 5.39
C TYR A 76 -21.79 -9.07 4.39
N LYS A 77 -21.18 -10.23 4.16
CA LYS A 77 -20.09 -10.38 3.17
C LYS A 77 -20.54 -10.09 1.74
N ASP A 78 -21.80 -10.36 1.43
CA ASP A 78 -22.36 -10.14 0.11
C ASP A 78 -22.97 -8.73 -0.05
N SER A 79 -22.92 -7.91 1.00
CA SER A 79 -23.46 -6.55 1.00
C SER A 79 -22.41 -5.52 0.58
N ASP A 80 -22.88 -4.32 0.28
CA ASP A 80 -22.03 -3.15 0.01
C ASP A 80 -21.31 -2.61 1.27
N ALA A 81 -21.71 -3.06 2.46
CA ALA A 81 -21.07 -2.70 3.74
C ALA A 81 -19.59 -3.12 3.81
N VAL A 82 -19.18 -4.12 3.02
CA VAL A 82 -17.79 -4.57 2.95
C VAL A 82 -16.97 -3.85 1.88
N ILE A 83 -17.57 -2.88 1.18
CA ILE A 83 -16.91 -2.07 0.16
C ILE A 83 -16.51 -0.74 0.79
N ALA A 84 -15.24 -0.37 0.64
CA ALA A 84 -14.71 0.90 1.10
C ALA A 84 -14.00 1.64 -0.03
N ASP A 85 -13.89 2.96 0.12
CA ASP A 85 -13.06 3.77 -0.74
C ASP A 85 -11.58 3.40 -0.52
N ALA A 86 -10.96 2.87 -1.57
CA ALA A 86 -9.57 2.48 -1.62
C ALA A 86 -8.76 3.40 -2.55
N SER A 87 -9.20 4.64 -2.70
CA SER A 87 -8.48 5.67 -3.43
C SER A 87 -7.15 5.96 -2.75
N PHE A 88 -6.11 6.18 -3.55
CA PHE A 88 -4.78 6.45 -3.01
C PHE A 88 -3.92 7.31 -3.93
N ILE A 89 -2.91 7.92 -3.32
CA ILE A 89 -1.81 8.61 -3.99
C ILE A 89 -0.53 7.88 -3.59
N ARG A 90 0.25 7.46 -4.58
CA ARG A 90 1.49 6.71 -4.34
C ARG A 90 2.67 7.34 -5.06
N LEU A 91 3.78 7.53 -4.34
CA LEU A 91 5.06 7.85 -4.93
C LEU A 91 5.72 6.54 -5.39
N LYS A 92 5.51 6.22 -6.67
CA LYS A 92 5.98 4.95 -7.29
C LYS A 92 7.49 4.89 -7.38
N SER A 93 8.09 5.99 -7.84
CA SER A 93 9.55 6.09 -7.89
C SER A 93 10.01 7.52 -7.66
N ALA A 94 11.17 7.65 -7.06
CA ALA A 94 11.91 8.88 -6.95
C ALA A 94 13.39 8.58 -7.24
N MET A 95 14.01 9.38 -8.08
CA MET A 95 15.43 9.28 -8.40
C MET A 95 16.08 10.65 -8.27
N VAL A 96 17.22 10.68 -7.62
CA VAL A 96 18.08 11.85 -7.54
C VAL A 96 19.47 11.44 -8.04
N GLN A 97 19.96 12.13 -9.03
CA GLN A 97 21.27 11.90 -9.62
C GLN A 97 22.09 13.19 -9.58
N TYR A 98 23.36 13.06 -9.23
CA TYR A 98 24.32 14.14 -9.25
C TYR A 98 25.50 13.79 -10.16
N GLY A 99 25.71 14.60 -11.21
CA GLY A 99 26.81 14.45 -12.14
C GLY A 99 27.96 15.40 -11.82
N PHE A 100 29.19 14.91 -11.89
CA PHE A 100 30.41 15.69 -11.69
C PHE A 100 31.54 15.18 -12.57
N LEU A 101 32.56 15.99 -12.72
CA LEU A 101 33.77 15.65 -13.49
C LEU A 101 34.90 15.23 -12.54
N VAL A 102 35.54 14.13 -12.86
CA VAL A 102 36.71 13.60 -12.14
C VAL A 102 37.90 13.57 -13.05
N GLY A 103 39.02 14.06 -12.57
CA GLY A 103 40.29 14.13 -13.33
C GLY A 103 40.65 15.55 -13.77
N ARG A 104 41.95 15.87 -13.74
CA ARG A 104 42.48 17.21 -14.03
C ARG A 104 42.90 17.37 -15.49
N ASN A 105 43.46 16.34 -16.10
CA ASN A 105 43.96 16.40 -17.48
C ASN A 105 43.03 15.74 -18.50
N ASN A 106 42.32 14.68 -18.10
CA ASN A 106 41.26 14.04 -18.91
C ASN A 106 40.03 13.88 -18.02
N PRO A 107 39.09 14.83 -18.03
CA PRO A 107 37.93 14.75 -17.18
C PRO A 107 37.00 13.62 -17.60
N VAL A 108 36.78 12.66 -16.72
CA VAL A 108 35.82 11.58 -16.84
C VAL A 108 34.53 12.04 -16.18
N ARG A 109 33.40 11.81 -16.85
CA ARG A 109 32.10 12.08 -16.26
C ARG A 109 31.75 11.00 -15.25
N ALA A 110 31.52 11.42 -14.03
CA ALA A 110 31.02 10.56 -12.96
C ALA A 110 29.64 11.02 -12.52
N SER A 111 28.81 10.10 -12.14
CA SER A 111 27.54 10.41 -11.50
C SER A 111 27.24 9.43 -10.37
N ILE A 112 26.62 9.93 -9.33
CA ILE A 112 26.04 9.15 -8.25
C ILE A 112 24.53 9.30 -8.31
N PHE A 113 23.82 8.19 -8.06
CA PHE A 113 22.38 8.22 -8.03
C PHE A 113 21.82 7.48 -6.82
N PHE A 114 20.70 7.98 -6.36
CA PHE A 114 19.87 7.35 -5.36
C PHE A 114 18.46 7.21 -5.93
N GLN A 115 17.93 5.99 -5.90
CA GLN A 115 16.61 5.67 -6.39
C GLN A 115 15.81 4.93 -5.34
N GLY A 116 14.54 5.31 -5.22
CA GLY A 116 13.60 4.60 -4.38
C GLY A 116 12.33 4.23 -5.13
N GLN A 117 11.73 3.11 -4.77
CA GLN A 117 10.45 2.65 -5.31
C GLN A 117 9.47 2.39 -4.18
N ASN A 118 8.18 2.65 -4.43
CA ASN A 118 7.08 2.49 -3.47
C ASN A 118 7.35 3.22 -2.13
N LEU A 119 7.83 4.47 -2.22
CA LEU A 119 8.34 5.22 -1.06
C LEU A 119 7.23 5.65 -0.11
N LEU A 120 6.12 6.11 -0.66
CA LEU A 120 5.02 6.67 0.11
C LEU A 120 3.68 6.29 -0.53
N THR A 121 2.72 5.90 0.32
CA THR A 121 1.32 5.71 -0.06
C THR A 121 0.46 6.51 0.89
N ILE A 122 -0.39 7.36 0.36
CA ILE A 122 -1.38 8.16 1.10
C ILE A 122 -2.75 7.62 0.72
N THR A 123 -3.49 7.11 1.69
CA THR A 123 -4.82 6.54 1.50
C THR A 123 -5.62 6.64 2.80
N SER A 124 -6.93 6.71 2.69
CA SER A 124 -7.87 6.51 3.80
C SER A 124 -8.32 5.06 3.96
N TYR A 125 -7.90 4.18 3.07
CA TYR A 125 -8.23 2.76 3.13
C TYR A 125 -7.65 2.08 4.37
N LYS A 126 -8.49 1.39 5.13
CA LYS A 126 -8.10 0.64 6.33
C LYS A 126 -7.78 -0.82 5.96
N GLY A 127 -6.66 -1.04 5.30
CA GLY A 127 -6.15 -2.35 4.87
C GLY A 127 -4.64 -2.34 4.74
N LEU A 128 -4.06 -3.45 4.27
CA LEU A 128 -2.61 -3.56 4.11
C LEU A 128 -2.11 -2.70 2.95
N ASP A 129 -2.76 -2.80 1.79
CA ASP A 129 -2.41 -2.02 0.59
C ASP A 129 -3.69 -1.78 -0.24
N PRO A 130 -4.00 -0.53 -0.62
CA PRO A 130 -5.19 -0.24 -1.43
C PRO A 130 -5.13 -0.78 -2.86
N GLU A 131 -3.94 -1.08 -3.39
CA GLU A 131 -3.74 -1.67 -4.72
C GLU A 131 -3.74 -3.21 -4.67
N GLY A 132 -3.45 -3.77 -3.50
CA GLY A 132 -3.38 -5.21 -3.28
C GLY A 132 -4.76 -5.87 -3.12
N THR A 133 -4.85 -7.14 -3.49
CA THR A 133 -6.01 -7.96 -3.14
C THR A 133 -5.93 -8.31 -1.66
N VAL A 134 -7.10 -8.36 -0.99
CA VAL A 134 -7.18 -8.72 0.43
C VAL A 134 -6.47 -10.06 0.69
N GLY A 135 -5.57 -10.07 1.65
CA GLY A 135 -4.77 -11.26 2.02
C GLY A 135 -3.39 -11.36 1.37
N PHE A 136 -3.05 -10.46 0.46
CA PHE A 136 -1.70 -10.39 -0.11
C PHE A 136 -0.83 -9.36 0.61
N LEU A 137 0.49 -9.58 0.56
CA LEU A 137 1.46 -8.66 1.14
C LEU A 137 1.49 -7.34 0.34
N PRO A 138 1.69 -6.20 1.04
CA PRO A 138 1.84 -4.92 0.38
C PRO A 138 3.12 -4.88 -0.48
N ASN A 139 3.11 -3.99 -1.46
CA ASN A 139 4.28 -3.72 -2.29
C ASN A 139 5.47 -3.27 -1.45
N LEU A 140 6.61 -3.94 -1.61
CA LEU A 140 7.81 -3.64 -0.85
C LEU A 140 8.42 -2.29 -1.26
N ARG A 141 8.95 -1.57 -0.29
CA ARG A 141 9.78 -0.39 -0.52
C ARG A 141 11.18 -0.85 -0.92
N THR A 142 11.67 -0.33 -2.03
CA THR A 142 13.02 -0.64 -2.53
C THR A 142 13.84 0.64 -2.59
N LEU A 143 15.05 0.60 -2.07
CA LEU A 143 16.03 1.68 -2.16
C LEU A 143 17.27 1.15 -2.87
N ALA A 144 17.75 1.88 -3.87
CA ALA A 144 18.96 1.57 -4.62
C ALA A 144 19.90 2.78 -4.61
N PHE A 145 21.18 2.52 -4.45
CA PHE A 145 22.25 3.50 -4.57
C PHE A 145 23.27 2.99 -5.57
N GLY A 146 23.79 3.88 -6.41
CA GLY A 146 24.82 3.50 -7.37
C GLY A 146 25.64 4.68 -7.84
N PHE A 147 26.73 4.34 -8.54
CA PHE A 147 27.55 5.32 -9.24
C PHE A 147 27.80 4.83 -10.67
N GLN A 148 28.01 5.77 -11.57
CA GLN A 148 28.30 5.52 -12.98
C GLN A 148 29.50 6.38 -13.41
N LEU A 149 30.41 5.76 -14.13
CA LEU A 149 31.53 6.42 -14.78
C LEU A 149 31.34 6.32 -16.31
N SER A 150 31.56 7.42 -17.02
CA SER A 150 31.53 7.46 -18.48
C SER A 150 32.84 8.07 -18.98
N PHE A 151 33.60 7.31 -19.71
CA PHE A 151 34.91 7.68 -20.28
C PHE A 151 34.87 7.61 -21.81
#